data_9c0acb0e2a7eebebd843891bb5683963
#
_entry.id   9c0acb0e2a7eebebd843891bb5683963
#
_cell.length_a   1.000
_cell.length_b   1.000
_cell.length_c   1.000
_cell.angle_alpha   90.00
_cell.angle_beta   90.00
_cell.angle_gamma   90.00
#
_symmetry.space_group_name_H-M   'P 1'
#
loop_
_entity.id
_entity.type
_entity.pdbx_description
1 polymer ?
#
loop_
_entity_poly.entity_id
_entity_poly.type
_entity_poly.pdbx_seq_one_letter_code
_entity_poly.pdbx_strand_id
1 'polypeptide(L)'
;VIDAAHSAGAIVVVDGCQGVVHGGVDVRALDCDFYAFSGHKLYGPTGIGVLYGKEALLDAMPPYMSGGDMVDRVSFERTTFAPLPLKFEAGTANFIGAIGLGRAIEWLQALDAEAVAAHERDLLSYATSSLLSIDGLRIYGEAEEKCAICSFNIDGAHHYDVGMILDKLGIAIRTGQHCAEPVMTHFGTTGMCRASFALYNTREEIDRLTEGVRRAARMLR
;
A
#
# COMPACT_ATOMS: atom_id res chain seq x y z
N VAL A 1 14.75 -11.50 4.84
CA VAL A 1 15.39 -10.23 4.38
C VAL A 1 15.93 -9.48 5.60
N ILE A 2 15.11 -9.22 6.63
CA ILE A 2 15.50 -8.44 7.82
C ILE A 2 16.71 -9.08 8.53
N ASP A 3 16.63 -10.38 8.84
CA ASP A 3 17.73 -11.12 9.49
C ASP A 3 19.06 -11.02 8.70
N ALA A 4 18.98 -11.13 7.38
CA ALA A 4 20.16 -11.02 6.52
C ALA A 4 20.75 -9.59 6.53
N ALA A 5 19.89 -8.57 6.56
CA ALA A 5 20.31 -7.17 6.65
C ALA A 5 20.96 -6.89 8.02
N HIS A 6 20.34 -7.32 9.12
CA HIS A 6 20.89 -7.20 10.47
C HIS A 6 22.21 -7.94 10.62
N SER A 7 22.35 -9.15 10.04
CA SER A 7 23.60 -9.89 10.04
C SER A 7 24.74 -9.16 9.32
N ALA A 8 24.39 -8.28 8.38
CA ALA A 8 25.34 -7.39 7.69
C ALA A 8 25.51 -6.01 8.38
N GLY A 9 24.88 -5.79 9.54
CA GLY A 9 24.92 -4.52 10.27
C GLY A 9 24.08 -3.40 9.64
N ALA A 10 23.13 -3.74 8.76
CA ALA A 10 22.30 -2.76 8.09
C ALA A 10 21.01 -2.47 8.89
N ILE A 11 20.59 -1.21 8.92
CA ILE A 11 19.29 -0.77 9.46
C ILE A 11 18.21 -1.04 8.41
N VAL A 12 17.06 -1.55 8.87
CA VAL A 12 15.94 -1.92 7.99
C VAL A 12 14.76 -0.97 8.17
N VAL A 13 14.40 -0.29 7.09
CA VAL A 13 13.19 0.52 6.99
C VAL A 13 12.18 -0.19 6.10
N VAL A 14 11.00 -0.48 6.61
CA VAL A 14 9.91 -1.13 5.87
C VAL A 14 8.88 -0.10 5.43
N ASP A 15 8.67 0.06 4.12
CA ASP A 15 7.44 0.67 3.61
C ASP A 15 6.29 -0.33 3.76
N GLY A 16 5.52 -0.15 4.81
CA GLY A 16 4.41 -1.02 5.17
C GLY A 16 3.05 -0.58 4.66
N CYS A 17 3.00 0.39 3.74
CA CYS A 17 1.73 0.98 3.28
C CYS A 17 0.71 -0.02 2.71
N GLN A 18 1.17 -1.12 2.14
CA GLN A 18 0.28 -2.19 1.66
C GLN A 18 0.18 -3.33 2.70
N GLY A 19 1.27 -3.67 3.36
CA GLY A 19 1.30 -4.77 4.32
C GLY A 19 0.36 -4.57 5.50
N VAL A 20 0.24 -3.35 6.02
CA VAL A 20 -0.63 -3.04 7.17
C VAL A 20 -2.12 -3.26 6.88
N VAL A 21 -2.53 -3.19 5.62
CA VAL A 21 -3.95 -3.32 5.21
C VAL A 21 -4.36 -4.80 5.08
N HIS A 22 -3.48 -5.62 4.49
CA HIS A 22 -3.84 -6.96 4.03
C HIS A 22 -3.47 -8.11 5.00
N GLY A 23 -3.06 -7.81 6.20
CA GLY A 23 -2.69 -8.87 7.16
C GLY A 23 -2.32 -8.34 8.53
N GLY A 24 -2.38 -7.02 8.69
CA GLY A 24 -1.87 -6.38 9.89
C GLY A 24 -0.34 -6.52 10.01
N VAL A 25 0.23 -6.02 11.08
CA VAL A 25 1.65 -6.13 11.35
C VAL A 25 1.93 -6.20 12.84
N ASP A 26 2.79 -7.10 13.23
CA ASP A 26 3.48 -7.09 14.52
C ASP A 26 4.93 -6.68 14.27
N VAL A 27 5.24 -5.40 14.56
CA VAL A 27 6.58 -4.84 14.35
C VAL A 27 7.64 -5.47 15.23
N ARG A 28 7.25 -6.06 16.38
CA ARG A 28 8.17 -6.78 17.27
C ARG A 28 8.52 -8.14 16.69
N ALA A 29 7.52 -8.88 16.21
CA ALA A 29 7.74 -10.17 15.56
C ALA A 29 8.50 -10.00 14.23
N LEU A 30 8.24 -8.91 13.49
CA LEU A 30 8.95 -8.57 12.26
C LEU A 30 10.40 -8.15 12.50
N ASP A 31 10.68 -7.57 13.68
CA ASP A 31 11.99 -7.03 14.11
C ASP A 31 12.59 -5.98 13.17
N CYS A 32 11.78 -5.25 12.41
CA CYS A 32 12.26 -4.12 11.62
C CYS A 32 12.68 -2.95 12.51
N ASP A 33 13.60 -2.14 12.03
CA ASP A 33 14.09 -0.97 12.77
C ASP A 33 13.15 0.21 12.65
N PHE A 34 12.55 0.37 11.45
CA PHE A 34 11.50 1.35 11.17
C PHE A 34 10.41 0.72 10.32
N TYR A 35 9.17 1.16 10.55
CA TYR A 35 8.00 0.77 9.75
C TYR A 35 7.13 2.00 9.50
N ALA A 36 6.82 2.30 8.25
CA ALA A 36 6.02 3.46 7.88
C ALA A 36 4.78 3.08 7.09
N PHE A 37 3.66 3.76 7.35
CA PHE A 37 2.45 3.61 6.54
C PHE A 37 1.60 4.88 6.50
N SER A 38 0.74 4.97 5.49
CA SER A 38 -0.19 6.09 5.29
C SER A 38 -1.60 5.72 5.71
N GLY A 39 -2.26 6.61 6.45
CA GLY A 39 -3.60 6.36 7.00
C GLY A 39 -4.67 6.12 5.93
N HIS A 40 -4.61 6.83 4.80
CA HIS A 40 -5.60 6.69 3.73
C HIS A 40 -5.60 5.31 3.04
N LYS A 41 -4.54 4.52 3.19
CA LYS A 41 -4.50 3.14 2.71
C LYS A 41 -5.10 2.16 3.72
N LEU A 42 -5.22 2.57 4.98
CA LEU A 42 -5.80 1.80 6.08
C LEU A 42 -7.23 2.27 6.42
N TYR A 43 -8.02 2.63 5.39
CA TYR A 43 -9.39 3.14 5.52
C TYR A 43 -9.53 4.43 6.36
N GLY A 44 -8.40 5.05 6.72
CA GLY A 44 -8.34 6.30 7.46
C GLY A 44 -8.33 7.54 6.56
N PRO A 45 -8.25 8.75 7.14
CA PRO A 45 -8.20 10.00 6.39
C PRO A 45 -6.86 10.18 5.67
N THR A 46 -6.88 11.08 4.67
CA THR A 46 -5.65 11.59 4.02
C THR A 46 -4.88 12.51 4.97
N GLY A 47 -3.60 12.77 4.66
CA GLY A 47 -2.78 13.74 5.37
C GLY A 47 -2.30 13.28 6.76
N ILE A 48 -2.44 11.99 7.07
CA ILE A 48 -1.92 11.37 8.29
C ILE A 48 -1.22 10.05 7.96
N GLY A 49 -0.18 9.73 8.69
CA GLY A 49 0.55 8.47 8.60
C GLY A 49 1.23 8.17 9.93
N VAL A 50 1.87 7.01 10.02
CA VAL A 50 2.59 6.57 11.20
C VAL A 50 3.99 6.13 10.82
N LEU A 51 4.97 6.53 11.62
CA LEU A 51 6.32 5.98 11.64
C LEU A 51 6.52 5.29 12.99
N TYR A 52 6.72 3.98 12.95
CA TYR A 52 7.30 3.23 14.06
C TYR A 52 8.83 3.24 13.92
N GLY A 53 9.53 3.31 15.03
CA GLY A 53 10.98 3.14 15.07
C GLY A 53 11.42 2.57 16.42
N LYS A 54 12.51 1.79 16.42
CA LYS A 54 13.16 1.34 17.65
C LYS A 54 13.67 2.56 18.42
N GLU A 55 13.36 2.64 19.72
CA GLU A 55 13.60 3.80 20.58
C GLU A 55 15.05 4.29 20.51
N ALA A 56 16.02 3.39 20.60
CA ALA A 56 17.45 3.75 20.55
C ALA A 56 17.87 4.43 19.23
N LEU A 57 17.24 4.04 18.11
CA LEU A 57 17.51 4.65 16.81
C LEU A 57 16.83 6.01 16.68
N LEU A 58 15.58 6.13 17.12
CA LEU A 58 14.88 7.41 17.18
C LEU A 58 15.60 8.40 18.06
N ASP A 59 16.15 7.96 19.20
CA ASP A 59 16.88 8.82 20.12
C ASP A 59 18.20 9.32 19.53
N ALA A 60 18.88 8.49 18.74
CA ALA A 60 20.11 8.86 18.05
C ALA A 60 19.88 9.77 16.83
N MET A 61 18.68 9.75 16.21
CA MET A 61 18.38 10.57 15.03
C MET A 61 18.22 12.04 15.37
N PRO A 62 18.69 12.97 14.51
CA PRO A 62 18.29 14.37 14.60
C PRO A 62 16.82 14.53 14.18
N PRO A 63 16.10 15.55 14.69
CA PRO A 63 14.78 15.90 14.18
C PRO A 63 14.83 16.25 12.69
N TYR A 64 13.80 15.84 11.93
CA TYR A 64 13.67 16.19 10.51
C TYR A 64 13.22 17.64 10.31
N MET A 65 12.29 18.12 11.15
CA MET A 65 11.78 19.50 11.14
C MET A 65 11.91 20.09 12.54
N SER A 66 11.89 21.43 12.62
CA SER A 66 11.81 22.16 13.89
C SER A 66 10.51 22.96 13.94
N GLY A 67 9.96 23.13 15.15
CA GLY A 67 8.74 23.89 15.38
C GLY A 67 8.36 23.95 16.86
N GLY A 68 7.17 24.45 17.16
CA GLY A 68 6.61 24.43 18.51
C GLY A 68 6.49 23.02 19.05
N ASP A 69 6.40 22.89 20.35
CA ASP A 69 6.20 21.67 21.15
C ASP A 69 7.37 20.67 21.13
N MET A 70 8.13 20.55 20.05
CA MET A 70 9.24 19.60 19.88
C MET A 70 10.59 20.14 20.36
N VAL A 71 10.69 21.41 20.74
CA VAL A 71 11.90 22.03 21.31
C VAL A 71 11.83 22.06 22.83
N ASP A 72 12.97 21.86 23.50
CA ASP A 72 13.12 22.04 24.95
C ASP A 72 13.64 23.46 25.24
N ARG A 73 14.79 23.83 24.65
CA ARG A 73 15.38 25.18 24.79
C ARG A 73 15.92 25.66 23.45
N VAL A 74 15.79 26.96 23.23
CA VAL A 74 16.35 27.66 22.05
C VAL A 74 17.19 28.86 22.51
N SER A 75 18.42 28.91 22.03
CA SER A 75 19.28 30.09 22.14
C SER A 75 19.97 30.36 20.81
N PHE A 76 20.71 31.43 20.71
CA PHE A 76 21.52 31.74 19.50
C PHE A 76 22.67 30.74 19.31
N GLU A 77 23.14 30.08 20.38
CA GLU A 77 24.27 29.16 20.35
C GLU A 77 23.84 27.71 20.22
N ARG A 78 22.66 27.38 20.76
CA ARG A 78 22.23 25.99 20.84
C ARG A 78 20.71 25.84 20.93
N THR A 79 20.18 24.81 20.23
CA THR A 79 18.82 24.30 20.40
C THR A 79 18.88 22.92 20.99
N THR A 80 18.03 22.62 21.99
CA THR A 80 17.79 21.29 22.50
C THR A 80 16.33 20.88 22.22
N PHE A 81 16.08 19.58 22.10
CA PHE A 81 14.79 19.07 21.67
C PHE A 81 14.11 18.32 22.81
N ALA A 82 12.79 18.27 22.77
CA ALA A 82 12.00 17.50 23.67
C ALA A 82 12.33 15.99 23.57
N PRO A 83 12.08 15.19 24.60
CA PRO A 83 12.24 13.74 24.51
C PRO A 83 11.24 13.13 23.54
N LEU A 84 11.46 11.85 23.17
CA LEU A 84 10.51 11.06 22.40
C LEU A 84 9.16 10.96 23.16
N PRO A 85 8.02 10.95 22.45
CA PRO A 85 7.87 11.03 21.00
C PRO A 85 7.88 12.47 20.45
N LEU A 86 7.80 13.49 21.31
CA LEU A 86 7.63 14.90 20.91
C LEU A 86 8.77 15.43 20.04
N LYS A 87 9.96 14.88 20.15
CA LYS A 87 11.13 15.20 19.33
C LYS A 87 10.85 15.26 17.82
N PHE A 88 9.88 14.50 17.32
CA PHE A 88 9.52 14.42 15.91
C PHE A 88 8.16 15.06 15.58
N GLU A 89 7.50 15.67 16.56
CA GLU A 89 6.16 16.26 16.44
C GLU A 89 6.24 17.80 16.38
N ALA A 90 6.65 18.33 15.23
CA ALA A 90 6.90 19.76 15.06
C ALA A 90 5.60 20.55 14.81
N GLY A 91 5.25 21.44 15.74
CA GLY A 91 4.08 22.33 15.66
C GLY A 91 2.77 21.64 15.99
N THR A 92 1.65 22.31 15.72
CA THR A 92 0.32 21.77 15.98
C THR A 92 0.07 20.52 15.13
N ALA A 93 -0.09 19.36 15.78
CA ALA A 93 -0.31 18.09 15.10
C ALA A 93 -1.65 18.05 14.35
N ASN A 94 -1.74 17.21 13.33
CA ASN A 94 -3.00 16.88 12.65
C ASN A 94 -3.87 15.97 13.54
N PHE A 95 -4.38 16.52 14.66
CA PHE A 95 -5.15 15.74 15.64
C PHE A 95 -6.48 15.21 15.07
N ILE A 96 -7.12 15.92 14.14
CA ILE A 96 -8.35 15.45 13.47
C ILE A 96 -8.03 14.20 12.64
N GLY A 97 -6.93 14.24 11.86
CA GLY A 97 -6.45 13.08 11.12
C GLY A 97 -6.07 11.90 12.02
N ALA A 98 -5.41 12.18 13.15
CA ALA A 98 -5.02 11.16 14.13
C ALA A 98 -6.24 10.46 14.77
N ILE A 99 -7.25 11.23 15.17
CA ILE A 99 -8.52 10.68 15.70
C ILE A 99 -9.24 9.83 14.64
N GLY A 100 -9.31 10.33 13.40
CA GLY A 100 -9.93 9.60 12.30
C GLY A 100 -9.19 8.30 11.96
N LEU A 101 -7.85 8.31 11.98
CA LEU A 101 -7.05 7.11 11.78
C LEU A 101 -7.23 6.11 12.94
N GLY A 102 -7.24 6.59 14.18
CA GLY A 102 -7.54 5.77 15.36
C GLY A 102 -8.88 5.04 15.21
N ARG A 103 -9.92 5.75 14.77
CA ARG A 103 -11.24 5.15 14.53
C ARG A 103 -11.22 4.10 13.42
N ALA A 104 -10.47 4.32 12.34
CA ALA A 104 -10.32 3.34 11.26
C ALA A 104 -9.61 2.06 11.77
N ILE A 105 -8.58 2.22 12.60
CA ILE A 105 -7.86 1.08 13.21
C ILE A 105 -8.80 0.29 14.13
N GLU A 106 -9.56 0.96 15.01
CA GLU A 106 -10.54 0.30 15.88
C GLU A 106 -11.58 -0.48 15.08
N TRP A 107 -12.07 0.08 13.98
CA TRP A 107 -13.02 -0.58 13.11
C TRP A 107 -12.42 -1.84 12.46
N LEU A 108 -11.18 -1.75 11.94
CA LEU A 108 -10.49 -2.92 11.36
C LEU A 108 -10.24 -4.01 12.40
N GLN A 109 -9.82 -3.63 13.61
CA GLN A 109 -9.58 -4.58 14.70
C GLN A 109 -10.85 -5.28 15.20
N ALA A 110 -12.04 -4.70 14.94
CA ALA A 110 -13.32 -5.33 15.25
C ALA A 110 -13.76 -6.38 14.22
N LEU A 111 -13.09 -6.44 13.06
CA LEU A 111 -13.36 -7.45 12.03
C LEU A 111 -12.61 -8.75 12.34
N ASP A 112 -13.15 -9.86 11.88
CA ASP A 112 -12.45 -11.14 11.86
C ASP A 112 -11.36 -11.11 10.78
N ALA A 113 -10.11 -10.93 11.18
CA ALA A 113 -8.98 -10.80 10.28
C ALA A 113 -8.76 -12.05 9.41
N GLU A 114 -9.05 -13.26 9.94
CA GLU A 114 -8.92 -14.50 9.18
C GLU A 114 -10.00 -14.60 8.12
N ALA A 115 -11.24 -14.23 8.44
CA ALA A 115 -12.34 -14.18 7.48
C ALA A 115 -12.07 -13.15 6.37
N VAL A 116 -11.54 -11.96 6.70
CA VAL A 116 -11.15 -10.94 5.71
C VAL A 116 -10.05 -11.49 4.79
N ALA A 117 -9.00 -12.07 5.34
CA ALA A 117 -7.92 -12.64 4.55
C ALA A 117 -8.38 -13.80 3.67
N ALA A 118 -9.28 -14.65 4.16
CA ALA A 118 -9.88 -15.74 3.38
C ALA A 118 -10.73 -15.20 2.22
N HIS A 119 -11.54 -14.18 2.47
CA HIS A 119 -12.33 -13.50 1.45
C HIS A 119 -11.47 -12.87 0.35
N GLU A 120 -10.43 -12.13 0.72
CA GLU A 120 -9.50 -11.51 -0.24
C GLU A 120 -8.76 -12.55 -1.08
N ARG A 121 -8.33 -13.68 -0.48
CA ARG A 121 -7.73 -14.80 -1.23
C ARG A 121 -8.71 -15.44 -2.22
N ASP A 122 -9.97 -15.62 -1.83
CA ASP A 122 -11.03 -16.13 -2.71
C ASP A 122 -11.25 -15.21 -3.90
N LEU A 123 -11.40 -13.90 -3.66
CA LEU A 123 -11.53 -12.90 -4.73
C LEU A 123 -10.34 -12.90 -5.68
N LEU A 124 -9.12 -12.96 -5.14
CA LEU A 124 -7.90 -13.01 -5.94
C LEU A 124 -7.84 -14.25 -6.84
N SER A 125 -8.16 -15.42 -6.29
CA SER A 125 -8.19 -16.67 -7.04
C SER A 125 -9.24 -16.63 -8.15
N TYR A 126 -10.44 -16.17 -7.82
CA TYR A 126 -11.52 -16.02 -8.77
C TYR A 126 -11.20 -15.01 -9.89
N ALA A 127 -10.66 -13.85 -9.54
CA ALA A 127 -10.25 -12.83 -10.51
C ALA A 127 -9.13 -13.33 -11.43
N THR A 128 -8.13 -14.02 -10.86
CA THR A 128 -7.02 -14.58 -11.62
C THR A 128 -7.51 -15.57 -12.67
N SER A 129 -8.34 -16.54 -12.27
CA SER A 129 -8.89 -17.53 -13.21
C SER A 129 -9.81 -16.90 -14.25
N SER A 130 -10.65 -15.95 -13.85
CA SER A 130 -11.57 -15.26 -14.77
C SER A 130 -10.83 -14.40 -15.79
N LEU A 131 -9.82 -13.66 -15.39
CA LEU A 131 -9.00 -12.83 -16.30
C LEU A 131 -8.17 -13.68 -17.25
N LEU A 132 -7.56 -14.79 -16.78
CA LEU A 132 -6.79 -15.72 -17.63
C LEU A 132 -7.65 -16.43 -18.67
N SER A 133 -8.99 -16.43 -18.55
CA SER A 133 -9.89 -16.94 -19.60
C SER A 133 -10.00 -16.02 -20.83
N ILE A 134 -9.36 -14.85 -20.80
CA ILE A 134 -9.37 -13.87 -21.90
C ILE A 134 -8.15 -14.09 -22.78
N ASP A 135 -8.35 -14.39 -24.03
CA ASP A 135 -7.27 -14.62 -25.00
C ASP A 135 -6.31 -13.42 -25.04
N GLY A 136 -5.00 -13.68 -25.03
CA GLY A 136 -3.94 -12.69 -25.07
C GLY A 136 -3.87 -11.79 -23.83
N LEU A 137 -4.54 -12.13 -22.73
CA LEU A 137 -4.32 -11.48 -21.46
C LEU A 137 -3.15 -12.17 -20.74
N ARG A 138 -2.25 -11.35 -20.23
CA ARG A 138 -1.12 -11.79 -19.40
C ARG A 138 -1.24 -11.17 -18.01
N ILE A 139 -1.13 -12.00 -16.97
CA ILE A 139 -1.00 -11.56 -15.56
C ILE A 139 0.48 -11.45 -15.20
N TYR A 140 0.81 -10.48 -14.36
CA TYR A 140 2.13 -10.25 -13.78
C TYR A 140 2.09 -10.46 -12.28
N GLY A 141 3.17 -11.02 -11.73
CA GLY A 141 3.26 -11.37 -10.31
C GLY A 141 2.54 -12.68 -10.00
N GLU A 142 3.27 -13.79 -10.14
CA GLU A 142 2.77 -15.17 -9.98
C GLU A 142 3.21 -15.80 -8.65
N ALA A 143 3.65 -14.99 -7.67
CA ALA A 143 4.00 -15.50 -6.36
C ALA A 143 2.77 -16.18 -5.71
N GLU A 144 3.01 -17.29 -5.02
CA GLU A 144 1.97 -18.05 -4.32
C GLU A 144 1.30 -17.20 -3.23
N GLU A 145 2.12 -16.49 -2.45
CA GLU A 145 1.64 -15.54 -1.45
C GLU A 145 1.70 -14.12 -2.00
N LYS A 146 0.56 -13.51 -2.21
CA LYS A 146 0.43 -12.11 -2.65
C LYS A 146 -0.86 -11.48 -2.13
N CYS A 147 -0.87 -10.15 -2.07
CA CYS A 147 -2.08 -9.40 -1.78
C CYS A 147 -3.15 -9.58 -2.88
N ALA A 148 -4.40 -9.21 -2.58
CA ALA A 148 -5.54 -9.31 -3.49
C ALA A 148 -5.44 -8.29 -4.64
N ILE A 149 -4.40 -8.43 -5.45
CA ILE A 149 -4.04 -7.53 -6.56
C ILE A 149 -3.76 -8.35 -7.82
N CYS A 150 -4.42 -8.02 -8.92
CA CYS A 150 -4.14 -8.53 -10.25
C CYS A 150 -3.57 -7.41 -11.12
N SER A 151 -2.30 -7.54 -11.52
CA SER A 151 -1.69 -6.70 -12.54
C SER A 151 -1.69 -7.45 -13.87
N PHE A 152 -2.15 -6.82 -14.94
CA PHE A 152 -2.31 -7.49 -16.23
C PHE A 152 -2.13 -6.54 -17.42
N ASN A 153 -1.84 -7.09 -18.59
CA ASN A 153 -1.93 -6.43 -19.89
C ASN A 153 -2.65 -7.33 -20.89
N ILE A 154 -3.08 -6.74 -21.99
CA ILE A 154 -3.71 -7.43 -23.11
C ILE A 154 -2.80 -7.23 -24.34
N ASP A 155 -2.48 -8.30 -25.06
CA ASP A 155 -1.66 -8.23 -26.26
C ASP A 155 -2.26 -7.28 -27.29
N GLY A 156 -1.43 -6.36 -27.80
CA GLY A 156 -1.81 -5.35 -28.80
C GLY A 156 -2.59 -4.16 -28.23
N ALA A 157 -2.95 -4.16 -26.94
CA ALA A 157 -3.70 -3.07 -26.32
C ALA A 157 -2.83 -2.27 -25.34
N HIS A 158 -2.86 -0.95 -25.43
CA HIS A 158 -2.18 -0.11 -24.46
C HIS A 158 -2.96 -0.05 -23.15
N HIS A 159 -2.29 -0.20 -22.01
CA HIS A 159 -2.92 -0.25 -20.68
C HIS A 159 -3.80 0.97 -20.39
N TYR A 160 -3.44 2.14 -20.90
CA TYR A 160 -4.24 3.38 -20.73
C TYR A 160 -5.58 3.29 -21.45
N ASP A 161 -5.59 2.76 -22.68
CA ASP A 161 -6.81 2.62 -23.50
C ASP A 161 -7.76 1.60 -22.85
N VAL A 162 -7.22 0.51 -22.31
CA VAL A 162 -7.99 -0.46 -21.53
C VAL A 162 -8.64 0.23 -20.32
N GLY A 163 -7.88 1.02 -19.57
CA GLY A 163 -8.39 1.77 -18.42
C GLY A 163 -9.48 2.76 -18.80
N MET A 164 -9.33 3.50 -19.91
CA MET A 164 -10.34 4.44 -20.41
C MET A 164 -11.66 3.76 -20.79
N ILE A 165 -11.57 2.58 -21.41
CA ILE A 165 -12.78 1.81 -21.77
C ILE A 165 -13.49 1.32 -20.50
N LEU A 166 -12.73 0.79 -19.53
CA LEU A 166 -13.28 0.32 -18.26
C LEU A 166 -13.92 1.45 -17.44
N ASP A 167 -13.29 2.61 -17.41
CA ASP A 167 -13.85 3.82 -16.77
C ASP A 167 -15.22 4.19 -17.35
N LYS A 168 -15.38 4.17 -18.68
CA LYS A 168 -16.68 4.40 -19.34
C LYS A 168 -17.74 3.34 -19.00
N LEU A 169 -17.31 2.17 -18.55
CA LEU A 169 -18.21 1.10 -18.08
C LEU A 169 -18.47 1.16 -16.57
N GLY A 170 -17.95 2.18 -15.87
CA GLY A 170 -18.06 2.33 -14.42
C GLY A 170 -17.19 1.34 -13.65
N ILE A 171 -16.09 0.87 -14.24
CA ILE A 171 -15.17 -0.08 -13.61
C ILE A 171 -13.85 0.64 -13.33
N ALA A 172 -13.56 0.85 -12.05
CA ALA A 172 -12.35 1.53 -11.62
C ALA A 172 -11.17 0.57 -11.50
N ILE A 173 -10.15 0.80 -12.31
CA ILE A 173 -8.83 0.17 -12.19
C ILE A 173 -7.73 1.23 -12.21
N ARG A 174 -6.55 0.88 -11.76
CA ARG A 174 -5.38 1.75 -11.92
C ARG A 174 -4.57 1.32 -13.14
N THR A 175 -4.09 2.29 -13.94
CA THR A 175 -3.21 2.05 -15.08
C THR A 175 -1.91 2.82 -14.93
N GLY A 176 -0.84 2.34 -15.56
CA GLY A 176 0.48 2.99 -15.62
C GLY A 176 1.57 2.21 -14.89
N GLN A 177 2.58 2.92 -14.42
CA GLN A 177 3.81 2.34 -13.86
C GLN A 177 3.69 1.93 -12.39
N HIS A 178 2.61 2.31 -11.70
CA HIS A 178 2.33 1.98 -10.29
C HIS A 178 3.43 2.41 -9.29
N CYS A 179 4.18 3.50 -9.59
CA CYS A 179 5.36 3.95 -8.83
C CYS A 179 6.49 2.90 -8.80
N ALA A 180 6.58 2.06 -9.84
CA ALA A 180 7.50 0.92 -9.92
C ALA A 180 8.07 0.79 -11.35
N GLU A 181 8.61 1.86 -11.91
CA GLU A 181 9.17 1.89 -13.27
C GLU A 181 10.25 0.83 -13.52
N PRO A 182 11.17 0.54 -12.56
CA PRO A 182 12.12 -0.56 -12.74
C PRO A 182 11.47 -1.93 -12.94
N VAL A 183 10.31 -2.17 -12.32
CA VAL A 183 9.52 -3.40 -12.52
C VAL A 183 8.93 -3.44 -13.93
N MET A 184 8.44 -2.30 -14.44
CA MET A 184 7.97 -2.22 -15.82
C MET A 184 9.08 -2.55 -16.81
N THR A 185 10.27 -2.00 -16.61
CA THR A 185 11.46 -2.30 -17.41
C THR A 185 11.82 -3.79 -17.37
N HIS A 186 11.80 -4.40 -16.18
CA HIS A 186 12.06 -5.83 -16.00
C HIS A 186 11.10 -6.71 -16.82
N PHE A 187 9.82 -6.35 -16.87
CA PHE A 187 8.83 -7.09 -17.65
C PHE A 187 8.71 -6.65 -19.11
N GLY A 188 9.50 -5.68 -19.55
CA GLY A 188 9.50 -5.17 -20.93
C GLY A 188 8.20 -4.47 -21.32
N THR A 189 7.56 -3.77 -20.40
CA THR A 189 6.32 -3.01 -20.63
C THR A 189 6.46 -1.56 -20.20
N THR A 190 5.62 -0.67 -20.73
CA THR A 190 5.57 0.75 -20.34
C THR A 190 4.64 1.02 -19.16
N GLY A 191 3.82 0.05 -18.80
CA GLY A 191 2.85 0.12 -17.71
C GLY A 191 1.92 -1.08 -17.74
N MET A 192 1.06 -1.18 -16.73
CA MET A 192 0.09 -2.27 -16.55
C MET A 192 -1.27 -1.74 -16.14
N CYS A 193 -2.31 -2.50 -16.39
CA CYS A 193 -3.59 -2.43 -15.69
C CYS A 193 -3.47 -3.12 -14.35
N ARG A 194 -4.09 -2.57 -13.30
CA ARG A 194 -4.12 -3.16 -11.96
C ARG A 194 -5.51 -3.10 -11.36
N ALA A 195 -6.11 -4.25 -11.13
CA ALA A 195 -7.29 -4.42 -10.30
C ALA A 195 -6.85 -4.79 -8.88
N SER A 196 -7.42 -4.11 -7.88
CA SER A 196 -7.17 -4.37 -6.46
C SER A 196 -8.50 -4.68 -5.78
N PHE A 197 -8.52 -5.71 -4.97
CA PHE A 197 -9.70 -6.16 -4.26
C PHE A 197 -9.49 -5.99 -2.76
N ALA A 198 -10.56 -5.72 -2.04
CA ALA A 198 -10.58 -5.53 -0.61
C ALA A 198 -11.82 -6.19 -0.01
N LEU A 199 -11.91 -6.15 1.30
CA LEU A 199 -12.96 -6.78 2.09
C LEU A 199 -14.41 -6.47 1.66
N TYR A 200 -14.63 -5.41 0.91
CA TYR A 200 -15.96 -4.96 0.46
C TYR A 200 -16.28 -5.34 -1.00
N ASN A 201 -15.32 -5.92 -1.75
CA ASN A 201 -15.57 -6.33 -3.12
C ASN A 201 -16.29 -7.69 -3.19
N THR A 202 -16.93 -7.95 -4.33
CA THR A 202 -17.71 -9.17 -4.56
C THR A 202 -17.29 -9.90 -5.83
N ARG A 203 -17.70 -11.16 -5.97
CA ARG A 203 -17.47 -11.95 -7.20
C ARG A 203 -18.22 -11.35 -8.41
N GLU A 204 -19.40 -10.79 -8.20
CA GLU A 204 -20.17 -10.12 -9.26
C GLU A 204 -19.42 -8.89 -9.83
N GLU A 205 -18.66 -8.17 -8.99
CA GLU A 205 -17.80 -7.08 -9.45
C GLU A 205 -16.63 -7.61 -10.29
N ILE A 206 -16.10 -8.79 -9.96
CA ILE A 206 -15.07 -9.46 -10.76
C ILE A 206 -15.65 -9.93 -12.11
N ASP A 207 -16.87 -10.45 -12.14
CA ASP A 207 -17.56 -10.82 -13.38
C ASP A 207 -17.73 -9.59 -14.29
N ARG A 208 -18.13 -8.45 -13.73
CA ARG A 208 -18.24 -7.18 -14.46
C ARG A 208 -16.89 -6.70 -14.96
N LEU A 209 -15.84 -6.78 -14.15
CA LEU A 209 -14.45 -6.48 -14.55
C LEU A 209 -14.05 -7.36 -15.73
N THR A 210 -14.25 -8.67 -15.63
CA THR A 210 -13.86 -9.64 -16.65
C THR A 210 -14.57 -9.38 -17.98
N GLU A 211 -15.87 -9.12 -17.96
CA GLU A 211 -16.61 -8.77 -19.19
C GLU A 211 -16.17 -7.43 -19.76
N GLY A 212 -15.92 -6.43 -18.90
CA GLY A 212 -15.37 -5.14 -19.32
C GLY A 212 -14.01 -5.27 -20.00
N VAL A 213 -13.09 -6.06 -19.43
CA VAL A 213 -11.77 -6.35 -19.98
C VAL A 213 -11.89 -7.10 -21.32
N ARG A 214 -12.80 -8.09 -21.41
CA ARG A 214 -13.09 -8.82 -22.64
C ARG A 214 -13.63 -7.91 -23.73
N ARG A 215 -14.47 -6.95 -23.37
CA ARG A 215 -14.95 -5.91 -24.29
C ARG A 215 -13.83 -5.00 -24.77
N ALA A 216 -12.96 -4.53 -23.86
CA ALA A 216 -11.79 -3.71 -24.20
C ALA A 216 -10.86 -4.45 -25.16
N ALA A 217 -10.59 -5.74 -24.92
CA ALA A 217 -9.79 -6.58 -25.80
C ALA A 217 -10.35 -6.66 -27.22
N ARG A 218 -11.68 -6.80 -27.36
CA ARG A 218 -12.33 -6.82 -28.69
C ARG A 218 -12.32 -5.47 -29.42
N MET A 219 -12.27 -4.37 -28.68
CA MET A 219 -12.29 -3.01 -29.28
C MET A 219 -10.89 -2.52 -29.71
N LEU A 220 -9.82 -3.03 -29.07
CA LEU A 220 -8.46 -2.54 -29.24
C LEU A 220 -7.60 -3.47 -30.13
N ARG A 221 -8.09 -4.63 -30.49
CA ARG A 221 -7.52 -5.56 -31.48
C ARG A 221 -8.21 -5.42 -32.82
#